data_13154c02755c29838f95d68988311b0e
#
_entry.id   13154c02755c29838f95d68988311b0e
#
_cell.length_a   1.000
_cell.length_b   1.000
_cell.length_c   1.000
_cell.angle_alpha   90.00
_cell.angle_beta   90.00
_cell.angle_gamma   90.00
#
_symmetry.space_group_name_H-M   'P 1'
#
loop_
_entity.id
_entity.type
_entity.pdbx_description
1 polymer ?
#
loop_
_entity_poly.entity_id
_entity_poly.type
_entity_poly.pdbx_seq_one_letter_code
_entity_poly.pdbx_strand_id
1 'polypeptide(L)'
;MYTCFDLHNHTVASGHAYSTIEEIAARAKDRGLQLVGIADHGPAMPGGPHLYYFGNHGQIPRQIDGMEIRFGVEANIISTDGKLDLPESLLKELDFVAAGLHGDIGYEGKTKADHTKALLGALENPYVDFIVHPGNPRFPIDEEAVARKAAETGVALEVNNSSLTVVRLGSEEICLRLITKLKEFGGIVILGSDYQQQCGRFGCSN
;
A
#
# COMPACT_ATOMS: atom_id res chain seq x y z
N MET A 1 -19.77 13.64 -6.72
CA MET A 1 -19.44 13.50 -5.28
C MET A 1 -18.04 12.88 -5.27
N TYR A 2 -17.06 13.63 -4.83
CA TYR A 2 -15.70 13.09 -4.70
C TYR A 2 -15.61 12.45 -3.32
N THR A 3 -15.49 11.14 -3.26
CA THR A 3 -15.20 10.45 -2.00
C THR A 3 -13.70 10.59 -1.76
N CYS A 4 -13.33 11.46 -0.82
CA CYS A 4 -11.95 11.58 -0.39
C CYS A 4 -11.66 10.46 0.61
N PHE A 5 -10.79 9.56 0.25
CA PHE A 5 -10.32 8.47 1.12
C PHE A 5 -8.81 8.29 0.99
N ASP A 6 -8.23 7.67 1.99
CA ASP A 6 -6.83 7.25 2.00
C ASP A 6 -6.72 5.87 2.64
N LEU A 7 -6.30 4.87 1.86
CA LEU A 7 -6.18 3.48 2.32
C LEU A 7 -4.79 3.11 2.84
N HIS A 8 -3.79 4.00 2.71
CA HIS A 8 -2.41 3.69 3.04
C HIS A 8 -1.92 4.51 4.23
N ASN A 9 -2.25 4.06 5.43
CA ASN A 9 -1.83 4.66 6.70
C ASN A 9 -1.33 3.59 7.67
N HIS A 10 -0.26 3.92 8.40
CA HIS A 10 0.39 3.04 9.37
C HIS A 10 0.16 3.50 10.79
N THR A 11 -0.08 2.54 11.69
CA THR A 11 -0.16 2.76 13.13
C THR A 11 1.16 2.39 13.81
N VAL A 12 1.22 2.59 15.13
CA VAL A 12 2.32 2.12 15.98
C VAL A 12 2.59 0.61 15.86
N ALA A 13 1.63 -0.17 15.34
CA ALA A 13 1.78 -1.60 15.12
C ALA A 13 2.79 -1.93 14.00
N SER A 14 3.01 -1.05 13.04
CA SER A 14 4.03 -1.20 11.98
C SER A 14 5.48 -1.12 12.48
N GLY A 15 5.70 -0.75 13.75
CA GLY A 15 7.02 -0.70 14.38
C GLY A 15 7.88 0.52 14.03
N HIS A 16 7.55 1.25 12.97
CA HIS A 16 8.23 2.48 12.54
C HIS A 16 7.26 3.64 12.25
N ALA A 17 6.00 3.49 12.62
CA ALA A 17 5.00 4.55 12.65
C ALA A 17 4.63 4.89 14.10
N TYR A 18 4.02 6.05 14.34
CA TYR A 18 3.89 6.62 15.68
C TYR A 18 2.47 7.10 16.02
N SER A 19 1.48 6.80 15.18
CA SER A 19 0.08 7.18 15.40
C SER A 19 -0.79 5.98 15.78
N THR A 20 -1.80 6.23 16.59
CA THR A 20 -2.91 5.29 16.86
C THR A 20 -3.97 5.40 15.76
N ILE A 21 -4.92 4.44 15.72
CA ILE A 21 -6.06 4.50 14.79
C ILE A 21 -6.91 5.75 15.04
N GLU A 22 -7.14 6.11 16.33
CA GLU A 22 -7.91 7.29 16.69
C GLU A 22 -7.24 8.59 16.22
N GLU A 23 -5.93 8.70 16.36
CA GLU A 23 -5.18 9.86 15.89
C GLU A 23 -5.20 9.99 14.37
N ILE A 24 -5.11 8.87 13.63
CA ILE A 24 -5.26 8.85 12.17
C ILE A 24 -6.67 9.29 11.79
N ALA A 25 -7.70 8.73 12.42
CA ALA A 25 -9.10 9.07 12.15
C ALA A 25 -9.37 10.57 12.40
N ALA A 26 -8.90 11.12 13.53
CA ALA A 26 -9.03 12.54 13.84
C ALA A 26 -8.34 13.42 12.78
N ARG A 27 -7.11 13.06 12.38
CA ARG A 27 -6.37 13.79 11.35
C ARG A 27 -7.02 13.74 9.97
N ALA A 28 -7.55 12.58 9.59
CA ALA A 28 -8.27 12.41 8.34
C ALA A 28 -9.54 13.27 8.30
N LYS A 29 -10.28 13.31 9.42
CA LYS A 29 -11.46 14.16 9.58
C LYS A 29 -11.13 15.65 9.43
N ASP A 30 -10.06 16.13 10.05
CA ASP A 30 -9.57 17.51 9.92
C ASP A 30 -9.23 17.89 8.47
N ARG A 31 -8.93 16.90 7.64
CA ARG A 31 -8.61 17.07 6.21
C ARG A 31 -9.81 16.84 5.29
N GLY A 32 -10.98 16.59 5.85
CA GLY A 32 -12.20 16.38 5.09
C GLY A 32 -12.29 15.01 4.40
N LEU A 33 -11.48 14.02 4.80
CA LEU A 33 -11.65 12.65 4.35
C LEU A 33 -12.93 12.06 4.95
N GLN A 34 -13.50 11.08 4.30
CA GLN A 34 -14.71 10.36 4.73
C GLN A 34 -14.39 8.93 5.16
N LEU A 35 -13.28 8.39 4.69
CA LEU A 35 -12.83 7.04 4.96
C LEU A 35 -11.30 6.98 5.05
N VAL A 36 -10.78 6.22 6.00
CA VAL A 36 -9.36 5.85 6.09
C VAL A 36 -9.19 4.35 6.17
N GLY A 37 -8.15 3.85 5.52
CA GLY A 37 -7.65 2.50 5.67
C GLY A 37 -6.46 2.46 6.61
N ILE A 38 -6.40 1.42 7.43
CA ILE A 38 -5.22 1.06 8.23
C ILE A 38 -4.53 -0.08 7.50
N ALA A 39 -3.29 0.15 7.07
CA ALA A 39 -2.49 -0.74 6.25
C ALA A 39 -1.15 -1.04 6.92
N ASP A 40 -1.17 -1.48 8.18
CA ASP A 40 0.06 -1.85 8.86
C ASP A 40 0.81 -2.94 8.10
N HIS A 41 2.14 -2.89 8.14
CA HIS A 41 2.98 -3.86 7.45
C HIS A 41 2.76 -5.28 7.90
N GLY A 42 2.87 -6.23 6.98
CA GLY A 42 2.90 -7.65 7.28
C GLY A 42 4.10 -8.06 8.13
N PRO A 43 4.08 -9.29 8.69
CA PRO A 43 5.03 -9.73 9.73
C PRO A 43 6.49 -9.89 9.28
N ALA A 44 6.78 -9.90 7.98
CA ALA A 44 8.16 -9.93 7.49
C ALA A 44 8.90 -8.58 7.66
N MET A 45 8.17 -7.49 7.83
CA MET A 45 8.78 -6.18 8.09
C MET A 45 9.42 -6.15 9.49
N PRO A 46 10.67 -5.69 9.65
CA PRO A 46 11.27 -5.48 10.97
C PRO A 46 10.40 -4.59 11.86
N GLY A 47 9.95 -5.12 12.98
CA GLY A 47 9.01 -4.44 13.89
C GLY A 47 7.53 -4.57 13.48
N GLY A 48 7.23 -5.20 12.37
CA GLY A 48 5.84 -5.49 11.95
C GLY A 48 5.12 -6.40 12.93
N PRO A 49 3.77 -6.33 12.99
CA PRO A 49 2.97 -7.07 13.94
C PRO A 49 2.92 -8.57 13.59
N HIS A 50 2.71 -9.38 14.62
CA HIS A 50 2.47 -10.81 14.45
C HIS A 50 1.14 -11.05 13.70
N LEU A 51 1.00 -12.21 13.02
CA LEU A 51 -0.23 -12.62 12.32
C LEU A 51 -1.51 -12.52 13.18
N TYR A 52 -1.38 -12.69 14.49
CA TYR A 52 -2.48 -12.54 15.46
C TYR A 52 -3.13 -11.13 15.43
N TYR A 53 -2.35 -10.09 15.13
CA TYR A 53 -2.86 -8.73 14.98
C TYR A 53 -3.91 -8.64 13.87
N PHE A 54 -3.60 -9.19 12.71
CA PHE A 54 -4.51 -9.20 11.55
C PHE A 54 -5.75 -10.06 11.80
N GLY A 55 -5.62 -11.19 12.53
CA GLY A 55 -6.76 -12.03 12.91
C GLY A 55 -7.73 -11.38 13.92
N ASN A 56 -7.31 -10.31 14.60
CA ASN A 56 -8.13 -9.59 15.58
C ASN A 56 -8.80 -8.32 15.04
N HIS A 57 -8.62 -7.98 13.77
CA HIS A 57 -9.16 -6.74 13.18
C HIS A 57 -10.68 -6.55 13.36
N GLY A 58 -11.44 -7.64 13.52
CA GLY A 58 -12.87 -7.60 13.80
C GLY A 58 -13.25 -6.93 15.13
N GLN A 59 -12.29 -6.67 16.02
CA GLN A 59 -12.49 -5.94 17.28
C GLN A 59 -12.40 -4.41 17.09
N ILE A 60 -11.94 -3.95 15.93
CA ILE A 60 -11.77 -2.53 15.64
C ILE A 60 -13.09 -1.95 15.19
N PRO A 61 -13.51 -0.80 15.76
CA PRO A 61 -14.72 -0.11 15.32
C PRO A 61 -14.64 0.26 13.83
N ARG A 62 -15.71 0.00 13.10
CA ARG A 62 -15.83 0.40 11.68
C ARG A 62 -16.05 1.89 11.50
N GLN A 63 -16.24 2.62 12.58
CA GLN A 63 -16.43 4.06 12.59
C GLN A 63 -15.89 4.65 13.90
N ILE A 64 -15.11 5.71 13.80
CA ILE A 64 -14.56 6.49 14.92
C ILE A 64 -14.89 7.95 14.67
N ASP A 65 -15.64 8.59 15.56
CA ASP A 65 -16.07 10.00 15.48
C ASP A 65 -16.64 10.41 14.10
N GLY A 66 -17.38 9.50 13.47
CA GLY A 66 -17.97 9.70 12.16
C GLY A 66 -17.05 9.40 10.97
N MET A 67 -15.76 9.09 11.21
CA MET A 67 -14.82 8.64 10.19
C MET A 67 -15.01 7.14 9.95
N GLU A 68 -15.22 6.75 8.71
CA GLU A 68 -15.26 5.33 8.32
C GLU A 68 -13.86 4.71 8.34
N ILE A 69 -13.73 3.55 8.99
CA ILE A 69 -12.45 2.82 9.12
C ILE A 69 -12.51 1.53 8.31
N ARG A 70 -11.51 1.31 7.46
CA ARG A 70 -11.25 0.03 6.82
C ARG A 70 -9.94 -0.55 7.33
N PHE A 71 -9.92 -1.85 7.55
CA PHE A 71 -8.75 -2.53 8.09
C PHE A 71 -8.19 -3.51 7.08
N GLY A 72 -6.99 -3.23 6.63
CA GLY A 72 -6.26 -4.02 5.65
C GLY A 72 -4.86 -4.36 6.10
N VAL A 73 -4.00 -4.58 5.14
CA VAL A 73 -2.57 -4.85 5.34
C VAL A 73 -1.76 -4.25 4.20
N GLU A 74 -0.58 -3.74 4.50
CA GLU A 74 0.49 -3.62 3.54
C GLU A 74 1.35 -4.89 3.59
N ALA A 75 0.95 -5.91 2.82
CA ALA A 75 1.62 -7.19 2.75
C ALA A 75 2.97 -7.06 2.04
N ASN A 76 3.98 -7.72 2.60
CA ASN A 76 5.30 -7.77 1.97
C ASN A 76 5.34 -8.87 0.91
N ILE A 77 5.82 -8.54 -0.30
CA ILE A 77 6.15 -9.53 -1.32
C ILE A 77 7.52 -10.13 -0.95
N ILE A 78 7.53 -11.38 -0.48
CA ILE A 78 8.72 -12.03 0.12
C ILE A 78 9.50 -12.93 -0.83
N SER A 79 9.02 -13.10 -2.07
CA SER A 79 9.70 -13.97 -3.05
C SER A 79 9.56 -13.43 -4.47
N THR A 80 10.41 -13.92 -5.38
CA THR A 80 10.41 -13.52 -6.79
C THR A 80 9.22 -14.09 -7.59
N ASP A 81 8.42 -14.96 -7.02
CA ASP A 81 7.16 -15.47 -7.59
C ASP A 81 5.91 -14.77 -7.04
N GLY A 82 6.10 -13.70 -6.23
CA GLY A 82 5.01 -12.85 -5.77
C GLY A 82 4.31 -13.33 -4.49
N LYS A 83 4.91 -14.27 -3.74
CA LYS A 83 4.36 -14.75 -2.47
C LYS A 83 4.31 -13.62 -1.44
N LEU A 84 3.18 -13.51 -0.73
CA LEU A 84 2.98 -12.56 0.36
C LEU A 84 3.35 -13.20 1.71
N ASP A 85 3.63 -12.35 2.69
CA ASP A 85 3.98 -12.76 4.05
C ASP A 85 2.78 -13.06 4.97
N LEU A 86 1.56 -12.92 4.46
CA LEU A 86 0.34 -13.38 5.13
C LEU A 86 -0.25 -14.59 4.43
N PRO A 87 -0.86 -15.55 5.19
CA PRO A 87 -1.57 -16.66 4.59
C PRO A 87 -2.94 -16.20 4.02
N GLU A 88 -3.41 -16.86 2.98
CA GLU A 88 -4.70 -16.58 2.34
C GLU A 88 -5.88 -16.59 3.31
N SER A 89 -5.81 -17.42 4.36
CA SER A 89 -6.84 -17.50 5.40
C SER A 89 -7.02 -16.19 6.17
N LEU A 90 -6.00 -15.33 6.22
CA LEU A 90 -6.09 -13.98 6.78
C LEU A 90 -6.41 -12.94 5.71
N LEU A 91 -5.77 -13.01 4.53
CA LEU A 91 -5.99 -12.04 3.46
C LEU A 91 -7.48 -11.88 3.10
N LYS A 92 -8.21 -12.99 3.01
CA LYS A 92 -9.66 -13.00 2.67
C LYS A 92 -10.58 -12.37 3.72
N GLU A 93 -10.11 -12.19 4.96
CA GLU A 93 -10.90 -11.63 6.06
C GLU A 93 -10.71 -10.12 6.20
N LEU A 94 -9.68 -9.56 5.54
CA LEU A 94 -9.38 -8.13 5.58
C LEU A 94 -10.29 -7.34 4.62
N ASP A 95 -10.47 -6.05 4.89
CA ASP A 95 -11.27 -5.17 4.03
C ASP A 95 -10.56 -4.88 2.71
N PHE A 96 -9.23 -4.88 2.71
CA PHE A 96 -8.38 -4.71 1.54
C PHE A 96 -6.97 -5.26 1.80
N VAL A 97 -6.28 -5.60 0.73
CA VAL A 97 -4.89 -6.05 0.74
C VAL A 97 -4.08 -5.19 -0.22
N ALA A 98 -3.17 -4.42 0.33
CA ALA A 98 -2.10 -3.76 -0.41
C ALA A 98 -0.87 -4.66 -0.44
N ALA A 99 -0.12 -4.69 -1.53
CA ALA A 99 1.10 -5.49 -1.61
C ALA A 99 2.26 -4.67 -2.19
N GLY A 100 3.46 -4.82 -1.62
CA GLY A 100 4.63 -4.07 -2.05
C GLY A 100 5.96 -4.77 -1.88
N LEU A 101 6.96 -4.28 -2.62
CA LEU A 101 8.36 -4.68 -2.46
C LEU A 101 9.04 -3.77 -1.43
N HIS A 102 9.58 -4.38 -0.39
CA HIS A 102 10.27 -3.69 0.69
C HIS A 102 11.70 -4.20 0.89
N GLY A 103 12.53 -3.37 1.51
CA GLY A 103 13.84 -3.80 1.98
C GLY A 103 13.76 -4.49 3.34
N ASP A 104 14.84 -5.20 3.66
CA ASP A 104 15.07 -5.78 4.99
C ASP A 104 14.03 -6.83 5.45
N ILE A 105 13.27 -7.40 4.51
CA ILE A 105 12.23 -8.42 4.72
C ILE A 105 12.66 -9.84 4.28
N GLY A 106 13.93 -10.02 3.92
CA GLY A 106 14.41 -11.29 3.38
C GLY A 106 14.10 -11.54 1.90
N TYR A 107 13.59 -10.54 1.18
CA TYR A 107 13.38 -10.64 -0.27
C TYR A 107 14.72 -10.74 -1.02
N GLU A 108 14.89 -11.78 -1.82
CA GLU A 108 16.18 -12.12 -2.49
C GLU A 108 16.33 -11.59 -3.91
N GLY A 109 15.27 -11.02 -4.51
CA GLY A 109 15.32 -10.46 -5.86
C GLY A 109 16.32 -9.30 -5.97
N LYS A 110 17.10 -9.27 -7.04
CA LYS A 110 18.20 -8.30 -7.24
C LYS A 110 18.13 -7.58 -8.57
N THR A 111 17.41 -8.14 -9.53
CA THR A 111 17.36 -7.63 -10.90
C THR A 111 15.98 -7.04 -11.22
N LYS A 112 15.96 -6.19 -12.25
CA LYS A 112 14.68 -5.71 -12.82
C LYS A 112 13.73 -6.86 -13.17
N ALA A 113 14.25 -7.96 -13.69
CA ALA A 113 13.46 -9.14 -14.04
C ALA A 113 12.87 -9.83 -12.80
N ASP A 114 13.64 -9.93 -11.70
CA ASP A 114 13.15 -10.51 -10.44
C ASP A 114 12.03 -9.66 -9.86
N HIS A 115 12.21 -8.34 -9.78
CA HIS A 115 11.20 -7.42 -9.24
C HIS A 115 9.92 -7.41 -10.09
N THR A 116 10.09 -7.41 -11.42
CA THR A 116 8.95 -7.49 -12.34
C THR A 116 8.18 -8.79 -12.12
N LYS A 117 8.87 -9.93 -12.10
CA LYS A 117 8.25 -11.24 -11.87
C LYS A 117 7.51 -11.31 -10.55
N ALA A 118 8.09 -10.75 -9.48
CA ALA A 118 7.48 -10.68 -8.15
C ALA A 118 6.17 -9.87 -8.17
N LEU A 119 6.15 -8.69 -8.81
CA LEU A 119 4.93 -7.90 -8.94
C LEU A 119 3.89 -8.58 -9.82
N LEU A 120 4.29 -9.21 -10.93
CA LEU A 120 3.35 -9.96 -11.78
C LEU A 120 2.69 -11.10 -11.01
N GLY A 121 3.44 -11.82 -10.19
CA GLY A 121 2.90 -12.88 -9.32
C GLY A 121 1.95 -12.33 -8.25
N ALA A 122 2.29 -11.20 -7.60
CA ALA A 122 1.40 -10.56 -6.65
C ALA A 122 0.10 -10.05 -7.29
N LEU A 123 0.16 -9.53 -8.53
CA LEU A 123 -1.01 -9.10 -9.31
C LEU A 123 -1.94 -10.26 -9.70
N GLU A 124 -1.47 -11.51 -9.68
CA GLU A 124 -2.29 -12.70 -9.90
C GLU A 124 -2.97 -13.23 -8.63
N ASN A 125 -2.58 -12.72 -7.46
CA ASN A 125 -3.18 -13.11 -6.19
C ASN A 125 -4.61 -12.52 -6.10
N PRO A 126 -5.67 -13.34 -5.97
CA PRO A 126 -7.06 -12.89 -6.00
C PRO A 126 -7.47 -12.00 -4.80
N TYR A 127 -6.64 -11.90 -3.79
CA TYR A 127 -6.89 -11.08 -2.60
C TYR A 127 -6.20 -9.72 -2.65
N VAL A 128 -5.31 -9.47 -3.61
CA VAL A 128 -4.61 -8.19 -3.73
C VAL A 128 -5.50 -7.17 -4.45
N ASP A 129 -5.77 -6.04 -3.78
CA ASP A 129 -6.58 -4.95 -4.32
C ASP A 129 -5.71 -3.89 -5.01
N PHE A 130 -4.51 -3.62 -4.48
CA PHE A 130 -3.59 -2.68 -5.12
C PHE A 130 -2.12 -2.95 -4.78
N ILE A 131 -1.24 -2.52 -5.68
CA ILE A 131 0.21 -2.51 -5.46
C ILE A 131 0.63 -1.14 -4.96
N VAL A 132 1.35 -1.11 -3.83
CA VAL A 132 1.84 0.13 -3.22
C VAL A 132 3.16 0.55 -3.85
N HIS A 133 3.36 1.86 -3.96
CA HIS A 133 4.59 2.53 -4.41
C HIS A 133 5.41 1.77 -5.49
N PRO A 134 4.77 1.27 -6.58
CA PRO A 134 5.46 0.47 -7.62
C PRO A 134 6.54 1.27 -8.37
N GLY A 135 6.55 2.60 -8.23
CA GLY A 135 7.56 3.49 -8.78
C GLY A 135 8.84 3.64 -7.93
N ASN A 136 9.04 2.80 -6.91
CA ASN A 136 10.22 2.86 -6.06
C ASN A 136 11.51 2.52 -6.83
N PRO A 137 12.48 3.45 -7.02
CA PRO A 137 13.69 3.20 -7.79
C PRO A 137 14.63 2.16 -7.19
N ARG A 138 14.47 1.81 -5.91
CA ARG A 138 15.20 0.71 -5.27
C ARG A 138 14.85 -0.65 -5.88
N PHE A 139 13.65 -0.78 -6.43
CA PHE A 139 13.14 -1.99 -7.06
C PHE A 139 12.74 -1.71 -8.51
N PRO A 140 13.71 -1.54 -9.44
CA PRO A 140 13.41 -1.26 -10.84
C PRO A 140 12.58 -2.39 -11.45
N ILE A 141 11.56 -2.04 -12.23
CA ILE A 141 10.60 -2.96 -12.84
C ILE A 141 10.42 -2.71 -14.33
N ASP A 142 9.83 -3.65 -15.04
CA ASP A 142 9.26 -3.42 -16.36
C ASP A 142 7.88 -2.75 -16.20
N GLU A 143 7.87 -1.43 -16.36
CA GLU A 143 6.69 -0.58 -16.13
C GLU A 143 5.52 -0.94 -17.05
N GLU A 144 5.82 -1.33 -18.31
CA GLU A 144 4.79 -1.71 -19.25
C GLU A 144 4.15 -3.07 -18.90
N ALA A 145 4.98 -4.06 -18.57
CA ALA A 145 4.50 -5.39 -18.18
C ALA A 145 3.64 -5.32 -16.92
N VAL A 146 4.06 -4.54 -15.89
CA VAL A 146 3.32 -4.37 -14.64
C VAL A 146 2.01 -3.61 -14.88
N ALA A 147 2.03 -2.50 -15.63
CA ALA A 147 0.83 -1.73 -15.93
C ALA A 147 -0.20 -2.54 -16.73
N ARG A 148 0.24 -3.31 -17.71
CA ARG A 148 -0.63 -4.21 -18.51
C ARG A 148 -1.28 -5.27 -17.61
N LYS A 149 -0.48 -5.95 -16.79
CA LYS A 149 -0.98 -6.99 -15.88
C LYS A 149 -1.98 -6.41 -14.86
N ALA A 150 -1.68 -5.27 -14.27
CA ALA A 150 -2.59 -4.59 -13.35
C ALA A 150 -3.95 -4.27 -14.00
N ALA A 151 -3.95 -3.78 -15.25
CA ALA A 151 -5.18 -3.55 -16.00
C ALA A 151 -5.95 -4.85 -16.30
N GLU A 152 -5.25 -5.94 -16.65
CA GLU A 152 -5.84 -7.25 -16.93
C GLU A 152 -6.50 -7.87 -15.68
N THR A 153 -5.88 -7.73 -14.51
CA THR A 153 -6.38 -8.29 -13.24
C THR A 153 -7.36 -7.38 -12.51
N GLY A 154 -7.43 -6.09 -12.89
CA GLY A 154 -8.23 -5.08 -12.18
C GLY A 154 -7.61 -4.59 -10.87
N VAL A 155 -6.39 -4.99 -10.57
CA VAL A 155 -5.64 -4.52 -9.39
C VAL A 155 -5.13 -3.11 -9.62
N ALA A 156 -5.36 -2.20 -8.65
CA ALA A 156 -4.93 -0.81 -8.79
C ALA A 156 -3.42 -0.65 -8.58
N LEU A 157 -2.83 0.40 -9.18
CA LEU A 157 -1.46 0.83 -8.87
C LEU A 157 -1.49 2.15 -8.10
N GLU A 158 -0.69 2.21 -7.04
CA GLU A 158 -0.65 3.38 -6.17
C GLU A 158 0.27 4.48 -6.71
N VAL A 159 -0.20 5.71 -6.61
CA VAL A 159 0.62 6.92 -6.59
C VAL A 159 0.79 7.33 -5.13
N ASN A 160 1.98 7.09 -4.62
CA ASN A 160 2.29 7.25 -3.21
C ASN A 160 2.87 8.64 -2.94
N ASN A 161 2.23 9.42 -2.07
CA ASN A 161 2.64 10.79 -1.78
C ASN A 161 4.02 10.87 -1.09
N SER A 162 4.31 9.96 -0.14
CA SER A 162 5.62 9.90 0.52
C SER A 162 6.75 9.64 -0.48
N SER A 163 6.49 8.83 -1.51
CA SER A 163 7.46 8.57 -2.59
C SER A 163 7.77 9.80 -3.43
N LEU A 164 6.82 10.72 -3.58
CA LEU A 164 7.00 11.93 -4.39
C LEU A 164 7.68 13.07 -3.61
N THR A 165 7.81 12.97 -2.30
CA THR A 165 8.32 14.06 -1.46
C THR A 165 9.74 13.83 -0.95
N VAL A 166 9.97 12.82 -0.10
CA VAL A 166 11.24 12.71 0.65
C VAL A 166 11.82 11.30 0.65
N VAL A 167 10.95 10.26 0.64
CA VAL A 167 11.39 8.90 1.01
C VAL A 167 12.02 8.14 -0.14
N ARG A 168 11.56 8.35 -1.39
CA ARG A 168 11.98 7.55 -2.56
C ARG A 168 12.33 8.48 -3.72
N LEU A 169 13.44 9.23 -3.58
CA LEU A 169 13.93 10.16 -4.60
C LEU A 169 14.05 9.48 -5.98
N GLY A 170 13.48 10.09 -7.01
CA GLY A 170 13.44 9.56 -8.38
C GLY A 170 12.18 8.75 -8.72
N SER A 171 11.25 8.58 -7.76
CA SER A 171 9.97 7.90 -8.01
C SER A 171 9.06 8.67 -8.96
N GLU A 172 9.13 9.98 -9.00
CA GLU A 172 8.17 10.82 -9.76
C GLU A 172 8.11 10.45 -11.24
N GLU A 173 9.27 10.38 -11.91
CA GLU A 173 9.34 10.03 -13.33
C GLU A 173 8.85 8.61 -13.61
N ILE A 174 9.17 7.66 -12.70
CA ILE A 174 8.74 6.27 -12.82
C ILE A 174 7.21 6.18 -12.65
N CYS A 175 6.66 6.86 -11.64
CA CYS A 175 5.22 6.95 -11.43
C CYS A 175 4.50 7.54 -12.64
N LEU A 176 5.03 8.62 -13.23
CA LEU A 176 4.45 9.23 -14.42
C LEU A 176 4.40 8.25 -15.61
N ARG A 177 5.48 7.51 -15.85
CA ARG A 177 5.51 6.49 -16.93
C ARG A 177 4.53 5.35 -16.64
N LEU A 178 4.49 4.84 -15.39
CA LEU A 178 3.55 3.81 -14.97
C LEU A 178 2.10 4.23 -15.18
N ILE A 179 1.70 5.45 -14.71
CA ILE A 179 0.35 5.97 -14.87
C ILE A 179 -0.01 6.12 -16.35
N THR A 180 0.93 6.62 -17.16
CA THR A 180 0.70 6.76 -18.61
C THR A 180 0.41 5.41 -19.24
N LYS A 181 1.20 4.39 -18.95
CA LYS A 181 0.98 3.02 -19.44
C LYS A 181 -0.31 2.42 -18.90
N LEU A 182 -0.55 2.58 -17.60
CA LEU A 182 -1.77 2.07 -16.97
C LEU A 182 -3.03 2.66 -17.59
N LYS A 183 -3.02 3.96 -17.91
CA LYS A 183 -4.11 4.65 -18.61
C LYS A 183 -4.31 4.11 -20.03
N GLU A 184 -3.22 3.83 -20.77
CA GLU A 184 -3.29 3.22 -22.11
C GLU A 184 -4.00 1.86 -22.08
N PHE A 185 -3.81 1.08 -21.01
CA PHE A 185 -4.44 -0.23 -20.82
C PHE A 185 -5.79 -0.19 -20.11
N GLY A 186 -6.27 0.98 -19.67
CA GLY A 186 -7.55 1.14 -18.97
C GLY A 186 -7.54 0.67 -17.52
N GLY A 187 -6.37 0.64 -16.87
CA GLY A 187 -6.22 0.22 -15.47
C GLY A 187 -6.61 1.31 -14.46
N ILE A 188 -6.50 0.98 -13.17
CA ILE A 188 -6.97 1.76 -12.04
C ILE A 188 -5.79 2.37 -11.28
N VAL A 189 -5.89 3.66 -10.95
CA VAL A 189 -4.95 4.37 -10.07
C VAL A 189 -5.60 4.61 -8.72
N ILE A 190 -4.86 4.37 -7.64
CA ILE A 190 -5.22 4.78 -6.28
C ILE A 190 -4.19 5.78 -5.74
N LEU A 191 -4.64 6.72 -4.92
CA LEU A 191 -3.76 7.66 -4.22
C LEU A 191 -3.61 7.21 -2.78
N GLY A 192 -2.38 7.17 -2.27
CA GLY A 192 -2.08 6.85 -0.87
C GLY A 192 -1.11 7.84 -0.26
N SER A 193 -1.27 8.15 1.02
CA SER A 193 -0.35 9.05 1.72
C SER A 193 0.90 8.34 2.24
N ASP A 194 0.80 7.08 2.60
CA ASP A 194 1.83 6.33 3.31
C ASP A 194 2.20 7.06 4.62
N TYR A 195 1.14 7.38 5.39
CA TYR A 195 1.27 8.21 6.57
C TYR A 195 1.83 7.43 7.75
N GLN A 196 2.94 7.91 8.31
CA GLN A 196 3.67 7.26 9.41
C GLN A 196 3.84 8.15 10.65
N GLN A 197 3.48 9.45 10.61
CA GLN A 197 3.78 10.41 11.68
C GLN A 197 2.70 11.47 11.93
N GLN A 198 2.53 11.86 13.21
CA GLN A 198 1.70 13.02 13.61
C GLN A 198 2.21 14.37 13.07
N CYS A 199 3.50 14.51 12.80
CA CYS A 199 4.18 15.74 12.40
C CYS A 199 4.64 15.72 10.96
N GLY A 200 3.77 15.46 9.99
CA GLY A 200 4.07 15.60 8.58
C GLY A 200 3.31 16.80 7.97
N ARG A 201 4.03 17.73 7.38
CA ARG A 201 3.42 18.72 6.50
C ARG A 201 2.89 17.99 5.27
N PHE A 202 1.61 17.68 5.27
CA PHE A 202 0.95 17.37 4.00
C PHE A 202 0.76 18.67 3.24
N GLY A 203 1.56 18.86 2.22
CA GLY A 203 1.36 19.91 1.24
C GLY A 203 0.22 19.56 0.31
N CYS A 204 -1.03 19.64 0.79
CA CYS A 204 -2.13 20.00 -0.09
C CYS A 204 -2.13 21.52 -0.14
N SER A 205 -1.35 22.11 -1.03
CA SER A 205 -1.57 23.49 -1.45
C SER A 205 -2.90 23.52 -2.22
N ASN A 206 -3.80 24.42 -1.76
CA ASN A 206 -5.04 24.80 -2.43
C ASN A 206 -4.83 25.12 -3.91
#